data_7d51844238aee23feebc1f9dd8e4a78c
#
_entry.id   7d51844238aee23feebc1f9dd8e4a78c
#
_cell.length_a   1.000
_cell.length_b   1.000
_cell.length_c   1.000
_cell.angle_alpha   90.00
_cell.angle_beta   90.00
_cell.angle_gamma   90.00
#
_symmetry.space_group_name_H-M   'P 1'
#
loop_
_entity.id
_entity.type
_entity.pdbx_description
1 polymer ?
#
loop_
_entity_poly.entity_id
_entity_poly.type
_entity_poly.pdbx_seq_one_letter_code
_entity_poly.pdbx_strand_id
1 'polypeptide(L)'
;MRSSMVKSKIFTLLALGLLLYWFVIPAVLTHNVVELVRAGKEDKIPDISYGVWNYYQKGQYVSPNTPKEDVGDLKKMIEDDAELSVVSAPIWYVALEAPNYPKEAFPDGIPVYYHFDGFSGDVHEMNTINHYIGMDPMERGAPYLRAFAPYVLVLLALLMVLYTIYDNKILDYLMLIPVVLPVVFLGFYAYWLYWFGHHMHSWGAFKIKPFMPTVFGDGKVAQFTTHSYPTTGFWILIAISIFSLLAIISKKKARRLKQA
;
A
#
# COMPACT_ATOMS: atom_id res chain seq x y z
N MET A 1 1.42 -38.20 -4.46
CA MET A 1 2.46 -37.55 -3.68
C MET A 1 3.25 -36.50 -4.47
N ARG A 2 4.03 -36.88 -5.50
CA ARG A 2 4.86 -35.96 -6.31
C ARG A 2 4.05 -34.79 -6.91
N SER A 3 2.88 -35.05 -7.47
CA SER A 3 1.99 -34.04 -8.04
C SER A 3 1.56 -32.95 -7.01
N SER A 4 1.22 -33.33 -5.76
CA SER A 4 0.80 -32.37 -4.73
C SER A 4 1.96 -31.48 -4.23
N MET A 5 3.18 -32.04 -4.15
CA MET A 5 4.38 -31.21 -3.82
C MET A 5 4.71 -30.22 -4.94
N VAL A 6 4.60 -30.65 -6.21
CA VAL A 6 4.79 -29.77 -7.37
C VAL A 6 3.75 -28.65 -7.35
N LYS A 7 2.48 -28.97 -7.10
CA LYS A 7 1.41 -27.95 -6.97
C LYS A 7 1.71 -26.93 -5.88
N SER A 8 2.17 -27.40 -4.70
CA SER A 8 2.56 -26.49 -3.61
C SER A 8 3.65 -25.51 -4.05
N LYS A 9 4.70 -26.00 -4.72
CA LYS A 9 5.78 -25.15 -5.24
C LYS A 9 5.28 -24.15 -6.27
N ILE A 10 4.44 -24.59 -7.20
CA ILE A 10 3.87 -23.70 -8.23
C ILE A 10 3.06 -22.57 -7.56
N PHE A 11 2.16 -22.89 -6.62
CA PHE A 11 1.36 -21.88 -5.93
C PHE A 11 2.22 -20.91 -5.13
N THR A 12 3.26 -21.42 -4.44
CA THR A 12 4.19 -20.53 -3.71
C THR A 12 4.94 -19.61 -4.67
N LEU A 13 5.41 -20.10 -5.81
CA LEU A 13 6.12 -19.28 -6.80
C LEU A 13 5.21 -18.25 -7.45
N LEU A 14 3.93 -18.56 -7.68
CA LEU A 14 2.95 -17.59 -8.16
C LEU A 14 2.73 -16.48 -7.12
N ALA A 15 2.52 -16.83 -5.85
CA ALA A 15 2.38 -15.86 -4.77
C ALA A 15 3.64 -14.99 -4.63
N LEU A 16 4.83 -15.61 -4.67
CA LEU A 16 6.11 -14.91 -4.61
C LEU A 16 6.31 -13.96 -5.79
N GLY A 17 5.99 -14.39 -7.01
CA GLY A 17 6.09 -13.55 -8.21
C GLY A 17 5.21 -12.31 -8.13
N LEU A 18 3.96 -12.47 -7.67
CA LEU A 18 3.07 -11.34 -7.44
C LEU A 18 3.60 -10.39 -6.35
N LEU A 19 4.08 -10.95 -5.23
CA LEU A 19 4.65 -10.17 -4.13
C LEU A 19 5.89 -9.37 -4.61
N LEU A 20 6.80 -10.03 -5.32
CA LEU A 20 8.03 -9.39 -5.82
C LEU A 20 7.71 -8.26 -6.79
N TYR A 21 6.91 -8.54 -7.82
CA TYR A 21 6.64 -7.59 -8.88
C TYR A 21 5.90 -6.34 -8.39
N TRP A 22 4.84 -6.51 -7.58
CA TRP A 22 3.97 -5.41 -7.22
C TRP A 22 4.38 -4.65 -5.94
N PHE A 23 5.15 -5.28 -5.05
CA PHE A 23 5.44 -4.69 -3.75
C PHE A 23 6.93 -4.63 -3.42
N VAL A 24 7.65 -5.76 -3.50
CA VAL A 24 9.05 -5.83 -3.02
C VAL A 24 9.98 -5.03 -3.90
N ILE A 25 9.97 -5.30 -5.22
CA ILE A 25 10.90 -4.66 -6.15
C ILE A 25 10.73 -3.14 -6.16
N PRO A 26 9.50 -2.58 -6.33
CA PRO A 26 9.33 -1.13 -6.25
C PRO A 26 9.75 -0.56 -4.91
N ALA A 27 9.30 -1.13 -3.79
CA ALA A 27 9.60 -0.60 -2.46
C ALA A 27 11.11 -0.62 -2.13
N VAL A 28 11.82 -1.67 -2.52
CA VAL A 28 13.27 -1.80 -2.24
C VAL A 28 14.10 -0.89 -3.15
N LEU A 29 13.80 -0.88 -4.45
CA LEU A 29 14.59 -0.11 -5.41
C LEU A 29 14.38 1.40 -5.32
N THR A 30 13.22 1.85 -4.82
CA THR A 30 12.94 3.28 -4.66
C THR A 30 13.07 3.77 -3.22
N HIS A 31 13.41 2.90 -2.28
CA HIS A 31 13.48 3.22 -0.84
C HIS A 31 14.30 4.49 -0.53
N ASN A 32 15.44 4.67 -1.16
CA ASN A 32 16.33 5.79 -0.91
C ASN A 32 16.14 6.98 -1.86
N VAL A 33 15.27 6.87 -2.86
CA VAL A 33 15.10 7.92 -3.88
C VAL A 33 14.65 9.23 -3.24
N VAL A 34 13.63 9.18 -2.39
CA VAL A 34 13.08 10.34 -1.69
C VAL A 34 14.14 11.05 -0.84
N GLU A 35 14.89 10.27 -0.06
CA GLU A 35 15.94 10.81 0.81
C GLU A 35 17.07 11.47 0.02
N LEU A 36 17.43 10.87 -1.12
CA LEU A 36 18.47 11.43 -1.99
C LEU A 36 18.01 12.75 -2.65
N VAL A 37 16.77 12.82 -3.12
CA VAL A 37 16.21 14.06 -3.70
C VAL A 37 16.11 15.15 -2.64
N ARG A 38 15.56 14.86 -1.48
CA ARG A 38 15.47 15.82 -0.37
C ARG A 38 16.84 16.31 0.11
N ALA A 39 17.87 15.47 0.00
CA ALA A 39 19.24 15.85 0.34
C ALA A 39 19.97 16.59 -0.78
N GLY A 40 19.34 16.86 -1.93
CA GLY A 40 19.97 17.48 -3.10
C GLY A 40 21.07 16.63 -3.73
N LYS A 41 20.92 15.29 -3.70
CA LYS A 41 21.89 14.30 -4.17
C LYS A 41 21.32 13.43 -5.28
N GLU A 42 20.60 14.02 -6.21
CA GLU A 42 19.95 13.33 -7.33
C GLU A 42 20.96 12.61 -8.22
N ASP A 43 22.18 13.14 -8.32
CA ASP A 43 23.32 12.54 -9.03
C ASP A 43 23.72 11.15 -8.48
N LYS A 44 23.29 10.83 -7.26
CA LYS A 44 23.55 9.55 -6.60
C LYS A 44 22.41 8.54 -6.73
N ILE A 45 21.31 8.91 -7.38
CA ILE A 45 20.20 7.97 -7.61
C ILE A 45 20.64 6.96 -8.67
N PRO A 46 20.64 5.65 -8.36
CA PRO A 46 20.99 4.63 -9.35
C PRO A 46 20.02 4.65 -10.54
N ASP A 47 20.51 4.48 -11.75
CA ASP A 47 19.69 4.45 -12.97
C ASP A 47 18.55 3.44 -12.90
N ILE A 48 18.80 2.28 -12.27
CA ILE A 48 17.78 1.26 -12.07
C ILE A 48 16.64 1.75 -11.15
N SER A 49 16.96 2.50 -10.10
CA SER A 49 15.96 3.06 -9.20
C SER A 49 15.11 4.11 -9.91
N TYR A 50 15.74 4.97 -10.68
CA TYR A 50 15.05 5.96 -11.51
C TYR A 50 14.17 5.31 -12.57
N GLY A 51 14.68 4.27 -13.25
CA GLY A 51 13.90 3.50 -14.23
C GLY A 51 12.68 2.81 -13.61
N VAL A 52 12.83 2.22 -12.41
CA VAL A 52 11.73 1.61 -11.67
C VAL A 52 10.71 2.67 -11.26
N TRP A 53 11.15 3.80 -10.69
CA TRP A 53 10.30 4.93 -10.37
C TRP A 53 9.46 5.35 -11.58
N ASN A 54 10.10 5.69 -12.69
CA ASN A 54 9.39 6.13 -13.90
C ASN A 54 8.43 5.08 -14.44
N TYR A 55 8.78 3.81 -14.41
CA TYR A 55 7.93 2.72 -14.89
C TYR A 55 6.63 2.63 -14.10
N TYR A 56 6.70 2.62 -12.76
CA TYR A 56 5.53 2.49 -11.92
C TYR A 56 4.73 3.78 -11.85
N GLN A 57 5.39 4.94 -11.80
CA GLN A 57 4.73 6.23 -11.68
C GLN A 57 3.92 6.59 -12.94
N LYS A 58 4.46 6.37 -14.12
CA LYS A 58 3.79 6.68 -15.40
C LYS A 58 2.59 5.80 -15.70
N GLY A 59 2.51 4.64 -15.10
CA GLY A 59 1.54 3.64 -15.53
C GLY A 59 0.25 3.57 -14.74
N GLN A 60 0.25 3.81 -13.42
CA GLN A 60 -0.87 3.31 -12.61
C GLN A 60 -1.21 4.08 -11.32
N TYR A 61 -0.34 4.95 -10.80
CA TYR A 61 -0.45 5.43 -9.42
C TYR A 61 -0.46 6.95 -9.27
N VAL A 62 -0.60 7.66 -10.37
CA VAL A 62 -0.70 9.10 -10.39
C VAL A 62 -2.17 9.47 -10.35
N SER A 63 -2.52 10.49 -9.56
CA SER A 63 -3.88 11.03 -9.55
C SER A 63 -4.34 11.37 -10.97
N PRO A 64 -5.59 11.09 -11.35
CA PRO A 64 -6.15 11.52 -12.62
C PRO A 64 -6.01 13.04 -12.87
N ASN A 65 -5.89 13.80 -11.78
CA ASN A 65 -5.79 15.26 -11.81
C ASN A 65 -4.36 15.78 -11.92
N THR A 66 -3.34 14.91 -11.76
CA THR A 66 -1.95 15.32 -11.91
C THR A 66 -1.68 15.65 -13.37
N PRO A 67 -1.16 16.85 -13.69
CA PRO A 67 -0.78 17.21 -15.05
C PRO A 67 0.20 16.20 -15.64
N LYS A 68 0.02 15.82 -16.91
CA LYS A 68 0.84 14.79 -17.55
C LYS A 68 2.31 15.19 -17.66
N GLU A 69 2.58 16.49 -17.78
CA GLU A 69 3.92 17.06 -17.78
C GLU A 69 4.67 16.78 -16.48
N ASP A 70 3.96 16.81 -15.34
CA ASP A 70 4.55 16.66 -14.01
C ASP A 70 4.86 15.20 -13.66
N VAL A 71 4.20 14.25 -14.30
CA VAL A 71 4.37 12.81 -14.02
C VAL A 71 5.79 12.30 -14.29
N GLY A 72 6.53 12.98 -15.13
CA GLY A 72 7.92 12.64 -15.46
C GLY A 72 8.97 13.38 -14.64
N ASP A 73 8.56 14.38 -13.84
CA ASP A 73 9.46 15.20 -13.04
C ASP A 73 9.53 14.70 -11.60
N LEU A 74 10.44 13.76 -11.36
CA LEU A 74 10.63 13.15 -10.04
C LEU A 74 10.89 14.18 -8.93
N LYS A 75 11.74 15.18 -9.20
CA LYS A 75 12.11 16.18 -8.20
C LYS A 75 10.91 17.03 -7.80
N LYS A 76 10.20 17.56 -8.79
CA LYS A 76 9.02 18.38 -8.56
C LYS A 76 7.94 17.62 -7.79
N MET A 77 7.67 16.36 -8.18
CA MET A 77 6.68 15.54 -7.49
C MET A 77 7.03 15.28 -6.02
N ILE A 78 8.31 15.11 -5.70
CA ILE A 78 8.75 14.91 -4.30
C ILE A 78 8.76 16.22 -3.52
N GLU A 79 9.06 17.35 -4.16
CA GLU A 79 9.00 18.67 -3.54
C GLU A 79 7.56 19.11 -3.27
N ASP A 80 6.66 18.90 -4.24
CA ASP A 80 5.26 19.29 -4.15
C ASP A 80 4.49 18.38 -3.18
N ASP A 81 4.72 17.08 -3.25
CA ASP A 81 4.12 16.08 -2.35
C ASP A 81 5.09 14.93 -2.07
N ALA A 82 5.62 14.90 -0.86
CA ALA A 82 6.56 13.89 -0.40
C ALA A 82 6.00 12.46 -0.50
N GLU A 83 4.69 12.29 -0.47
CA GLU A 83 4.03 10.99 -0.51
C GLU A 83 3.89 10.42 -1.92
N LEU A 84 3.97 11.26 -2.95
CA LEU A 84 4.09 10.81 -4.35
C LEU A 84 5.37 10.01 -4.63
N SER A 85 6.26 9.95 -3.66
CA SER A 85 7.48 9.14 -3.72
C SER A 85 7.23 7.62 -3.68
N VAL A 86 6.04 7.19 -3.28
CA VAL A 86 5.70 5.77 -3.14
C VAL A 86 5.28 5.19 -4.49
N VAL A 87 5.90 4.09 -4.88
CA VAL A 87 5.66 3.41 -6.16
C VAL A 87 5.24 1.93 -6.03
N SER A 88 5.18 1.37 -4.83
CA SER A 88 4.57 0.05 -4.62
C SER A 88 3.09 0.08 -5.02
N ALA A 89 2.49 -1.08 -5.29
CA ALA A 89 1.08 -1.12 -5.69
C ALA A 89 0.18 -0.49 -4.63
N PRO A 90 -0.72 0.45 -5.00
CA PRO A 90 -1.71 0.98 -4.09
C PRO A 90 -2.68 -0.13 -3.66
N ILE A 91 -2.96 -0.19 -2.36
CA ILE A 91 -3.82 -1.22 -1.78
C ILE A 91 -5.24 -0.71 -1.62
N TRP A 92 -5.36 0.56 -1.24
CA TRP A 92 -6.66 1.17 -0.98
C TRP A 92 -6.72 2.58 -1.53
N TYR A 93 -7.89 2.97 -1.97
CA TYR A 93 -8.20 4.30 -2.48
C TYR A 93 -9.20 4.97 -1.56
N VAL A 94 -8.95 6.24 -1.27
CA VAL A 94 -9.91 7.12 -0.59
C VAL A 94 -10.00 8.41 -1.38
N ALA A 95 -11.20 8.88 -1.63
CA ALA A 95 -11.43 10.24 -2.13
C ALA A 95 -12.34 11.01 -1.19
N LEU A 96 -12.11 12.30 -1.08
CA LEU A 96 -12.89 13.21 -0.25
C LEU A 96 -13.47 14.32 -1.12
N GLU A 97 -14.78 14.35 -1.26
CA GLU A 97 -15.49 15.50 -1.83
C GLU A 97 -15.70 16.57 -0.75
N ALA A 98 -15.22 17.77 -1.02
CA ALA A 98 -15.42 18.93 -0.15
C ALA A 98 -16.15 20.04 -0.92
N PRO A 99 -17.16 20.71 -0.31
CA PRO A 99 -17.99 21.71 -1.00
C PRO A 99 -17.22 22.87 -1.61
N ASN A 100 -16.05 23.21 -1.04
CA ASN A 100 -15.23 24.34 -1.45
C ASN A 100 -14.16 23.98 -2.49
N TYR A 101 -14.06 22.71 -2.88
CA TYR A 101 -13.13 22.27 -3.91
C TYR A 101 -13.82 22.21 -5.27
N PRO A 102 -13.21 22.79 -6.31
CA PRO A 102 -13.82 22.84 -7.62
C PRO A 102 -13.91 21.42 -8.22
N LYS A 103 -15.10 21.06 -8.68
CA LYS A 103 -15.35 19.74 -9.31
C LYS A 103 -14.60 19.56 -10.64
N GLU A 104 -14.19 20.65 -11.25
CA GLU A 104 -13.37 20.66 -12.46
C GLU A 104 -11.97 20.12 -12.19
N ALA A 105 -11.40 20.43 -11.00
CA ALA A 105 -10.10 19.93 -10.59
C ALA A 105 -10.18 18.56 -9.93
N PHE A 106 -11.24 18.31 -9.15
CA PHE A 106 -11.46 17.08 -8.38
C PHE A 106 -12.85 16.48 -8.66
N PRO A 107 -13.09 15.94 -9.87
CA PRO A 107 -14.43 15.47 -10.26
C PRO A 107 -14.96 14.34 -9.38
N ASP A 108 -14.07 13.48 -8.88
CA ASP A 108 -14.38 12.34 -8.00
C ASP A 108 -13.93 12.56 -6.55
N GLY A 109 -13.67 13.84 -6.17
CA GLY A 109 -13.07 14.20 -4.88
C GLY A 109 -11.54 14.12 -4.88
N ILE A 110 -10.91 14.56 -3.78
CA ILE A 110 -9.47 14.60 -3.60
C ILE A 110 -8.97 13.16 -3.37
N PRO A 111 -8.24 12.56 -4.32
CA PRO A 111 -7.86 11.16 -4.24
C PRO A 111 -6.58 10.96 -3.42
N VAL A 112 -6.58 9.97 -2.53
CA VAL A 112 -5.40 9.49 -1.83
C VAL A 112 -5.34 7.97 -1.92
N TYR A 113 -4.16 7.44 -2.17
CA TYR A 113 -3.91 6.01 -2.25
C TYR A 113 -3.04 5.56 -1.08
N TYR A 114 -3.43 4.46 -0.46
CA TYR A 114 -2.70 3.80 0.62
C TYR A 114 -1.84 2.67 0.05
N HIS A 115 -0.57 2.68 0.43
CA HIS A 115 0.43 1.67 0.08
C HIS A 115 0.97 1.01 1.35
N PHE A 116 1.75 -0.05 1.22
CA PHE A 116 2.46 -0.61 2.37
C PHE A 116 3.55 0.31 2.92
N ASP A 117 4.12 1.13 2.06
CA ASP A 117 5.27 1.98 2.34
C ASP A 117 4.93 3.48 2.39
N GLY A 118 3.64 3.86 2.36
CA GLY A 118 3.19 5.24 2.51
C GLY A 118 1.91 5.54 1.74
N PHE A 119 1.83 6.75 1.22
CA PHE A 119 0.67 7.28 0.50
C PHE A 119 1.09 7.85 -0.86
N SER A 120 0.12 8.02 -1.75
CA SER A 120 0.25 8.79 -2.99
C SER A 120 -1.07 9.46 -3.35
N GLY A 121 -1.11 10.24 -4.43
CA GLY A 121 -2.25 11.06 -4.80
C GLY A 121 -2.16 12.46 -4.19
N ASP A 122 -3.27 13.14 -4.05
CA ASP A 122 -3.32 14.54 -3.59
C ASP A 122 -3.31 14.62 -2.05
N VAL A 123 -2.24 14.10 -1.44
CA VAL A 123 -2.06 14.02 0.02
C VAL A 123 -2.00 15.42 0.63
N HIS A 124 -1.36 16.37 -0.05
CA HIS A 124 -1.26 17.74 0.41
C HIS A 124 -2.64 18.41 0.57
N GLU A 125 -3.50 18.25 -0.44
CA GLU A 125 -4.86 18.80 -0.40
C GLU A 125 -5.71 18.09 0.67
N MET A 126 -5.56 16.78 0.82
CA MET A 126 -6.21 16.05 1.89
C MET A 126 -5.77 16.54 3.27
N ASN A 127 -4.48 16.79 3.47
CA ASN A 127 -3.95 17.32 4.72
C ASN A 127 -4.42 18.74 5.01
N THR A 128 -4.63 19.56 3.99
CA THR A 128 -5.21 20.88 4.16
C THR A 128 -6.60 20.78 4.77
N ILE A 129 -7.44 19.86 4.29
CA ILE A 129 -8.77 19.61 4.88
C ILE A 129 -8.65 19.04 6.29
N ASN A 130 -7.76 18.07 6.49
CA ASN A 130 -7.50 17.49 7.81
C ASN A 130 -7.12 18.56 8.83
N HIS A 131 -6.28 19.52 8.43
CA HIS A 131 -5.91 20.66 9.27
C HIS A 131 -7.12 21.51 9.66
N TYR A 132 -8.00 21.84 8.73
CA TYR A 132 -9.22 22.62 9.03
C TYR A 132 -10.16 21.89 9.98
N ILE A 133 -10.19 20.58 9.96
CA ILE A 133 -11.02 19.75 10.87
C ILE A 133 -10.31 19.54 12.22
N GLY A 134 -9.01 19.80 12.30
CA GLY A 134 -8.20 19.57 13.51
C GLY A 134 -7.61 18.16 13.58
N MET A 135 -7.56 17.44 12.47
CA MET A 135 -6.91 16.14 12.37
C MET A 135 -5.41 16.28 12.12
N ASP A 136 -4.63 15.32 12.55
CA ASP A 136 -3.20 15.23 12.21
C ASP A 136 -3.01 15.04 10.69
N PRO A 137 -1.86 15.45 10.13
CA PRO A 137 -1.52 15.14 8.75
C PRO A 137 -1.35 13.64 8.56
N MET A 138 -1.70 13.14 7.38
CA MET A 138 -1.63 11.70 7.05
C MET A 138 -0.20 11.17 7.15
N GLU A 139 0.80 12.02 6.87
CA GLU A 139 2.22 11.66 6.92
C GLU A 139 2.72 11.27 8.32
N ARG A 140 1.95 11.54 9.39
CA ARG A 140 2.41 11.23 10.76
C ARG A 140 2.88 9.78 10.92
N GLY A 141 2.28 8.83 10.21
CA GLY A 141 2.68 7.43 10.19
C GLY A 141 3.59 7.03 9.03
N ALA A 142 3.63 7.80 7.96
CA ALA A 142 4.33 7.46 6.72
C ALA A 142 5.83 7.20 6.89
N PRO A 143 6.61 7.96 7.68
CA PRO A 143 8.01 7.68 7.89
C PRO A 143 8.30 6.29 8.46
N TYR A 144 7.44 5.82 9.36
CA TYR A 144 7.57 4.47 9.93
C TYR A 144 7.25 3.39 8.90
N LEU A 145 6.15 3.57 8.13
CA LEU A 145 5.80 2.65 7.06
C LEU A 145 6.93 2.56 6.03
N ARG A 146 7.44 3.70 5.57
CA ARG A 146 8.54 3.78 4.60
C ARG A 146 9.82 3.13 5.12
N ALA A 147 10.13 3.31 6.41
CA ALA A 147 11.32 2.73 7.02
C ALA A 147 11.22 1.21 7.17
N PHE A 148 10.06 0.66 7.52
CA PHE A 148 9.95 -0.76 7.88
C PHE A 148 9.37 -1.65 6.78
N ALA A 149 8.46 -1.14 5.94
CA ALA A 149 7.77 -1.95 4.95
C ALA A 149 8.70 -2.70 3.98
N PRO A 150 9.77 -2.11 3.41
CA PRO A 150 10.67 -2.83 2.52
C PRO A 150 11.29 -4.06 3.19
N TYR A 151 11.70 -3.95 4.46
CA TYR A 151 12.28 -5.07 5.20
C TYR A 151 11.24 -6.17 5.48
N VAL A 152 10.03 -5.80 5.88
CA VAL A 152 8.93 -6.75 6.11
C VAL A 152 8.57 -7.48 4.83
N LEU A 153 8.48 -6.77 3.71
CA LEU A 153 8.18 -7.35 2.39
C LEU A 153 9.28 -8.32 1.94
N VAL A 154 10.56 -7.96 2.14
CA VAL A 154 11.70 -8.84 1.83
C VAL A 154 11.68 -10.09 2.72
N LEU A 155 11.42 -9.96 4.02
CA LEU A 155 11.31 -11.10 4.92
C LEU A 155 10.17 -12.04 4.51
N LEU A 156 9.05 -11.49 4.05
CA LEU A 156 7.92 -12.27 3.55
C LEU A 156 8.29 -13.02 2.26
N ALA A 157 9.02 -12.38 1.35
CA ALA A 157 9.55 -13.03 0.15
C ALA A 157 10.54 -14.16 0.48
N LEU A 158 11.45 -13.93 1.43
CA LEU A 158 12.39 -14.94 1.92
C LEU A 158 11.67 -16.14 2.55
N LEU A 159 10.62 -15.88 3.34
CA LEU A 159 9.77 -16.95 3.88
C LEU A 159 9.17 -17.82 2.77
N MET A 160 8.65 -17.21 1.69
CA MET A 160 8.10 -17.96 0.55
C MET A 160 9.18 -18.76 -0.18
N VAL A 161 10.39 -18.23 -0.33
CA VAL A 161 11.52 -18.97 -0.89
C VAL A 161 11.86 -20.18 -0.01
N LEU A 162 12.03 -19.98 1.30
CA LEU A 162 12.30 -21.07 2.26
C LEU A 162 11.20 -22.12 2.24
N TYR A 163 9.94 -21.69 2.16
CA TYR A 163 8.80 -22.61 2.05
C TYR A 163 8.83 -23.46 0.78
N THR A 164 9.33 -22.92 -0.33
CA THR A 164 9.48 -23.65 -1.59
C THR A 164 10.58 -24.72 -1.50
N ILE A 165 11.66 -24.44 -0.76
CA ILE A 165 12.85 -25.30 -0.66
C ILE A 165 12.64 -26.39 0.41
N TYR A 166 12.22 -25.97 1.61
CA TYR A 166 12.19 -26.84 2.78
C TYR A 166 10.80 -27.41 3.06
N ASP A 167 10.79 -28.67 3.52
CA ASP A 167 9.57 -29.36 3.97
C ASP A 167 9.53 -29.42 5.50
N ASN A 168 9.10 -28.31 6.12
CA ASN A 168 9.03 -28.17 7.57
C ASN A 168 7.62 -27.72 7.99
N LYS A 169 7.09 -28.31 9.08
CA LYS A 169 5.77 -27.95 9.63
C LYS A 169 5.72 -26.51 10.19
N ILE A 170 6.84 -26.00 10.72
CA ILE A 170 6.92 -24.62 11.23
C ILE A 170 6.69 -23.64 10.09
N LEU A 171 7.24 -23.91 8.92
CA LEU A 171 7.03 -23.06 7.75
C LEU A 171 5.56 -23.05 7.28
N ASP A 172 4.76 -24.12 7.53
CA ASP A 172 3.32 -24.09 7.24
C ASP A 172 2.59 -23.06 8.11
N TYR A 173 2.99 -22.92 9.38
CA TYR A 173 2.41 -21.91 10.27
C TYR A 173 2.85 -20.50 9.88
N LEU A 174 4.12 -20.32 9.55
CA LEU A 174 4.63 -19.02 9.11
C LEU A 174 3.98 -18.59 7.78
N MET A 175 3.70 -19.53 6.88
CA MET A 175 2.98 -19.24 5.62
C MET A 175 1.51 -18.85 5.83
N LEU A 176 0.97 -18.88 7.05
CA LEU A 176 -0.32 -18.26 7.36
C LEU A 176 -0.22 -16.73 7.38
N ILE A 177 0.98 -16.15 7.55
CA ILE A 177 1.17 -14.69 7.55
C ILE A 177 0.67 -14.10 6.23
N PRO A 178 1.16 -14.50 5.03
CA PRO A 178 0.64 -13.98 3.77
C PRO A 178 -0.83 -14.34 3.53
N VAL A 179 -1.35 -15.43 4.13
CA VAL A 179 -2.77 -15.79 4.01
C VAL A 179 -3.67 -14.77 4.72
N VAL A 180 -3.28 -14.30 5.91
CA VAL A 180 -4.09 -13.35 6.69
C VAL A 180 -3.79 -11.90 6.37
N LEU A 181 -2.79 -11.62 5.55
CA LEU A 181 -2.32 -10.25 5.26
C LEU A 181 -3.42 -9.29 4.79
N PRO A 182 -4.36 -9.67 3.89
CA PRO A 182 -5.46 -8.77 3.49
C PRO A 182 -6.35 -8.38 4.67
N VAL A 183 -6.63 -9.31 5.57
CA VAL A 183 -7.46 -9.07 6.76
C VAL A 183 -6.73 -8.19 7.76
N VAL A 184 -5.44 -8.43 7.96
CA VAL A 184 -4.57 -7.60 8.82
C VAL A 184 -4.50 -6.18 8.27
N PHE A 185 -4.35 -6.01 6.96
CA PHE A 185 -4.38 -4.70 6.33
C PHE A 185 -5.70 -3.97 6.60
N LEU A 186 -6.84 -4.61 6.37
CA LEU A 186 -8.16 -4.00 6.64
C LEU A 186 -8.34 -3.61 8.11
N GLY A 187 -7.90 -4.47 9.04
CA GLY A 187 -7.94 -4.17 10.47
C GLY A 187 -7.08 -2.98 10.84
N PHE A 188 -5.87 -2.92 10.31
CA PHE A 188 -4.95 -1.78 10.51
C PHE A 188 -5.50 -0.49 9.89
N TYR A 189 -6.01 -0.56 8.66
CA TYR A 189 -6.63 0.56 7.97
C TYR A 189 -7.85 1.11 8.74
N ALA A 190 -8.75 0.22 9.16
CA ALA A 190 -9.91 0.61 9.96
C ALA A 190 -9.50 1.25 11.30
N TYR A 191 -8.49 0.68 11.99
CA TYR A 191 -7.95 1.27 13.21
C TYR A 191 -7.34 2.65 12.97
N TRP A 192 -6.61 2.84 11.87
CA TRP A 192 -6.04 4.13 11.50
C TRP A 192 -7.13 5.18 11.29
N LEU A 193 -8.15 4.88 10.49
CA LEU A 193 -9.29 5.79 10.29
C LEU A 193 -9.99 6.14 11.60
N TYR A 194 -10.21 5.13 12.47
CA TYR A 194 -10.76 5.37 13.81
C TYR A 194 -9.88 6.32 14.61
N TRP A 195 -8.57 6.06 14.62
CA TRP A 195 -7.63 6.88 15.39
C TRP A 195 -7.65 8.33 14.92
N PHE A 196 -7.57 8.58 13.62
CA PHE A 196 -7.62 9.94 13.06
C PHE A 196 -8.92 10.66 13.41
N GLY A 197 -10.07 10.02 13.28
CA GLY A 197 -11.37 10.62 13.57
C GLY A 197 -11.65 10.85 15.06
N HIS A 198 -10.83 10.25 15.97
CA HIS A 198 -11.00 10.39 17.43
C HIS A 198 -9.89 11.19 18.12
N HIS A 199 -8.81 11.52 17.41
CA HIS A 199 -7.70 12.31 17.95
C HIS A 199 -7.64 13.68 17.28
N MET A 200 -8.74 14.42 17.41
CA MET A 200 -8.83 15.77 16.86
C MET A 200 -8.32 16.82 17.86
N HIS A 201 -7.64 17.81 17.33
CA HIS A 201 -7.05 18.90 18.09
C HIS A 201 -7.98 20.11 18.18
N SER A 202 -7.76 20.94 19.19
CA SER A 202 -8.57 22.15 19.44
C SER A 202 -8.34 23.29 18.47
N TRP A 203 -7.25 23.25 17.67
CA TRP A 203 -6.91 24.27 16.68
C TRP A 203 -7.72 24.16 15.37
N GLY A 204 -8.48 23.08 15.17
CA GLY A 204 -9.36 22.94 14.01
C GLY A 204 -10.37 24.09 13.93
N ALA A 205 -10.53 24.66 12.74
CA ALA A 205 -11.49 25.71 12.46
C ALA A 205 -12.95 25.22 12.57
N PHE A 206 -13.18 23.97 12.24
CA PHE A 206 -14.49 23.30 12.35
C PHE A 206 -14.54 22.39 13.58
N LYS A 207 -15.48 22.65 14.47
CA LYS A 207 -15.72 21.76 15.63
C LYS A 207 -16.64 20.63 15.22
N ILE A 208 -16.02 19.53 14.79
CA ILE A 208 -16.71 18.28 14.46
C ILE A 208 -16.62 17.33 15.67
N LYS A 209 -17.70 16.60 15.94
CA LYS A 209 -17.66 15.52 16.95
C LYS A 209 -16.75 14.38 16.45
N PRO A 210 -16.09 13.63 17.35
CA PRO A 210 -15.37 12.43 16.96
C PRO A 210 -16.20 11.53 16.06
N PHE A 211 -15.60 11.02 14.98
CA PHE A 211 -16.28 10.23 13.98
C PHE A 211 -15.35 9.11 13.46
N MET A 212 -15.94 8.14 12.81
CA MET A 212 -15.21 7.12 12.08
C MET A 212 -15.39 7.36 10.58
N PRO A 213 -14.32 7.69 9.84
CA PRO A 213 -14.38 7.73 8.39
C PRO A 213 -14.82 6.38 7.80
N THR A 214 -15.39 6.41 6.60
CA THR A 214 -15.90 5.20 5.94
C THR A 214 -14.76 4.27 5.58
N VAL A 215 -14.83 3.02 6.06
CA VAL A 215 -13.80 1.99 5.75
C VAL A 215 -14.01 1.43 4.36
N PHE A 216 -15.26 1.24 3.93
CA PHE A 216 -15.60 0.67 2.62
C PHE A 216 -16.88 1.28 2.08
N GLY A 217 -16.85 1.69 0.82
CA GLY A 217 -17.99 2.30 0.13
C GLY A 217 -18.06 3.80 0.32
N ASP A 218 -19.25 4.34 0.13
CA ASP A 218 -19.51 5.77 0.25
C ASP A 218 -20.01 6.10 1.64
N GLY A 219 -19.54 7.23 2.17
CA GLY A 219 -19.94 7.74 3.46
C GLY A 219 -20.02 9.26 3.48
N LYS A 220 -20.73 9.80 4.47
CA LYS A 220 -20.86 11.23 4.65
C LYS A 220 -20.55 11.63 6.10
N VAL A 221 -19.66 12.59 6.24
CA VAL A 221 -19.31 13.18 7.54
C VAL A 221 -19.50 14.69 7.43
N ALA A 222 -20.49 15.21 8.15
CA ALA A 222 -20.92 16.61 8.03
C ALA A 222 -21.23 16.96 6.55
N GLN A 223 -20.44 17.89 5.98
CA GLN A 223 -20.59 18.33 4.58
C GLN A 223 -19.67 17.59 3.60
N PHE A 224 -18.81 16.69 4.09
CA PHE A 224 -17.85 15.93 3.29
C PHE A 224 -18.44 14.59 2.89
N THR A 225 -18.25 14.19 1.63
CA THR A 225 -18.53 12.83 1.16
C THR A 225 -17.20 12.10 0.98
N THR A 226 -17.11 10.89 1.49
CA THR A 226 -15.92 10.06 1.38
C THR A 226 -16.22 8.83 0.54
N HIS A 227 -15.30 8.48 -0.33
CA HIS A 227 -15.31 7.27 -1.16
C HIS A 227 -14.13 6.42 -0.76
N SER A 228 -14.36 5.16 -0.39
CA SER A 228 -13.31 4.28 0.13
C SER A 228 -13.41 2.89 -0.51
N TYR A 229 -12.43 2.53 -1.35
CA TYR A 229 -12.50 1.33 -2.18
C TYR A 229 -11.15 0.61 -2.30
N PRO A 230 -11.18 -0.74 -2.46
CA PRO A 230 -9.98 -1.51 -2.76
C PRO A 230 -9.47 -1.18 -4.16
N THR A 231 -8.15 -1.14 -4.30
CA THR A 231 -7.47 -0.97 -5.58
C THR A 231 -6.90 -2.30 -6.10
N THR A 232 -6.22 -2.25 -7.23
CA THR A 232 -5.55 -3.41 -7.83
C THR A 232 -4.63 -4.12 -6.84
N GLY A 233 -3.88 -3.36 -6.01
CA GLY A 233 -3.00 -3.94 -5.00
C GLY A 233 -3.71 -4.81 -3.97
N PHE A 234 -4.92 -4.42 -3.54
CA PHE A 234 -5.71 -5.26 -2.63
C PHE A 234 -6.13 -6.59 -3.25
N TRP A 235 -6.55 -6.57 -4.52
CA TRP A 235 -6.90 -7.79 -5.22
C TRP A 235 -5.69 -8.70 -5.46
N ILE A 236 -4.52 -8.12 -5.66
CA ILE A 236 -3.25 -8.86 -5.72
C ILE A 236 -2.93 -9.49 -4.36
N LEU A 237 -3.16 -8.78 -3.24
CA LEU A 237 -3.01 -9.37 -1.90
C LEU A 237 -3.96 -10.54 -1.68
N ILE A 238 -5.20 -10.44 -2.14
CA ILE A 238 -6.15 -11.57 -2.10
C ILE A 238 -5.62 -12.75 -2.92
N ALA A 239 -5.08 -12.51 -4.11
CA ALA A 239 -4.49 -13.57 -4.93
C ALA A 239 -3.27 -14.21 -4.25
N ILE A 240 -2.37 -13.43 -3.65
CA ILE A 240 -1.23 -13.92 -2.85
C ILE A 240 -1.73 -14.78 -1.67
N SER A 241 -2.76 -14.33 -0.97
CA SER A 241 -3.40 -15.05 0.14
C SER A 241 -3.94 -16.41 -0.32
N ILE A 242 -4.71 -16.45 -1.40
CA ILE A 242 -5.29 -17.66 -1.97
C ILE A 242 -4.18 -18.63 -2.40
N PHE A 243 -3.19 -18.17 -3.16
CA PHE A 243 -2.09 -19.04 -3.59
C PHE A 243 -1.27 -19.58 -2.42
N SER A 244 -1.03 -18.78 -1.39
CA SER A 244 -0.36 -19.21 -0.17
C SER A 244 -1.15 -20.29 0.57
N LEU A 245 -2.47 -20.13 0.69
CA LEU A 245 -3.35 -21.14 1.27
C LEU A 245 -3.36 -22.44 0.47
N LEU A 246 -3.48 -22.36 -0.86
CA LEU A 246 -3.43 -23.51 -1.75
C LEU A 246 -2.08 -24.24 -1.67
N ALA A 247 -0.98 -23.50 -1.50
CA ALA A 247 0.34 -24.06 -1.29
C ALA A 247 0.41 -24.87 0.00
N ILE A 248 -0.13 -24.36 1.11
CA ILE A 248 -0.18 -25.05 2.41
C ILE A 248 -1.02 -26.31 2.30
N ILE A 249 -2.23 -26.23 1.74
CA ILE A 249 -3.14 -27.38 1.59
C ILE A 249 -2.48 -28.47 0.74
N SER A 250 -1.85 -28.07 -0.38
CA SER A 250 -1.18 -29.02 -1.29
C SER A 250 -0.01 -29.73 -0.61
N LYS A 251 0.78 -29.01 0.19
CA LYS A 251 1.92 -29.56 0.94
C LYS A 251 1.46 -30.52 2.04
N LYS A 252 0.44 -30.12 2.82
CA LYS A 252 -0.16 -31.00 3.85
C LYS A 252 -0.74 -32.27 3.24
N LYS A 253 -1.42 -32.19 2.08
CA LYS A 253 -1.91 -33.35 1.35
C LYS A 253 -0.76 -34.27 0.91
N ALA A 254 0.33 -33.71 0.40
CA ALA A 254 1.49 -34.50 -0.01
C ALA A 254 2.13 -35.28 1.16
N ARG A 255 2.22 -34.68 2.36
CA ARG A 255 2.75 -35.30 3.57
C ARG A 255 1.84 -36.47 4.04
N ARG A 256 0.52 -36.28 4.04
CA ARG A 256 -0.43 -37.36 4.40
C ARG A 256 -0.29 -38.54 3.49
N LEU A 257 -0.17 -38.33 2.17
CA LEU A 257 0.04 -39.40 1.18
C LEU A 257 1.43 -40.09 1.29
N LYS A 258 2.35 -39.51 2.07
CA LYS A 258 3.66 -40.13 2.35
C LYS A 258 3.62 -41.02 3.59
N GLN A 259 2.65 -40.80 4.47
CA GLN A 259 2.48 -41.52 5.72
C GLN A 259 1.49 -42.68 5.60
N ALA A 260 0.59 -42.64 4.60
CA ALA A 260 -0.28 -43.75 4.19
C ALA A 260 0.43 -44.68 3.20
#